data_bf95d40d31b2729c17a6280038da9ef4
#
_entry.id   bf95d40d31b2729c17a6280038da9ef4
#
_cell.length_a   1.000
_cell.length_b   1.000
_cell.length_c   1.000
_cell.angle_alpha   90.00
_cell.angle_beta   90.00
_cell.angle_gamma   90.00
#
_symmetry.space_group_name_H-M   'P 1'
#
loop_
_entity.id
_entity.type
_entity.pdbx_description
1 polymer ?
#
loop_
_entity_poly.entity_id
_entity_poly.type
_entity_poly.pdbx_seq_one_letter_code
_entity_poly.pdbx_strand_id
1 'polypeptide(L)'
;MIHSADFKKATFLLFTFITLFLFSCNKNVQQFTEQPLPTPPAGLTLGETIAARPSDSLYFRLITKAGLLPVINNRMATFTMFVPDNTAMKLFINAISGGAVPLAAPDAVFSGFISANIPAASAVGIVSYNITGQALSSSNIPATFPNLQYPTILNPAPSISALLRLTTFPSTRNGAWLNNVPLTAVNLVSANGVIHHTAAVVAPPQRFLWDRINTDIGLTYLKAAINRVDSGTASPGTLQGALLNIGANLTVFAPTDSAFKVILTGAIAKALIGMGFPASDAITQATIWASTPAVFSNPALFSVLTAQTIKGLVVYHIFGNRAFTNNFPVTTTYYPTLLNSAISIHPGVGLTAAFGMPFVNSATVKGVGNSTAANVIINSSPLTPEPFGTSDQHYLNGVLHKIDQVLLPQ
;
A
#
# COMPACT_ATOMS: atom_id res chain seq x y z
N MET A 1 -23.00 -4.33 83.87
CA MET A 1 -22.69 -2.89 84.08
C MET A 1 -21.53 -2.51 83.16
N ILE A 2 -21.83 -1.87 82.13
CA ILE A 2 -20.75 -1.34 81.16
C ILE A 2 -20.29 -0.02 81.76
N HIS A 3 -19.01 0.05 82.07
CA HIS A 3 -18.39 1.22 82.69
C HIS A 3 -18.57 2.49 81.90
N SER A 4 -19.05 3.57 82.50
CA SER A 4 -19.30 4.90 81.90
C SER A 4 -18.07 5.56 81.29
N ALA A 5 -16.86 5.09 81.61
CA ALA A 5 -15.57 5.55 81.10
C ALA A 5 -15.33 5.10 79.63
N ASP A 6 -15.81 3.94 79.26
CA ASP A 6 -15.60 3.40 77.92
C ASP A 6 -16.55 4.06 76.90
N PHE A 7 -17.74 4.47 77.32
CA PHE A 7 -18.69 5.20 76.48
C PHE A 7 -18.15 6.60 76.15
N LYS A 8 -17.54 7.31 77.09
CA LYS A 8 -16.92 8.62 76.85
C LYS A 8 -15.71 8.54 75.91
N LYS A 9 -14.93 7.47 75.98
CA LYS A 9 -13.82 7.25 75.06
C LYS A 9 -14.28 6.93 73.65
N ALA A 10 -15.33 6.11 73.50
CA ALA A 10 -15.91 5.79 72.20
C ALA A 10 -16.56 7.01 71.53
N THR A 11 -17.25 7.86 72.32
CA THR A 11 -17.88 9.10 71.82
C THR A 11 -16.80 10.14 71.40
N PHE A 12 -15.72 10.26 72.15
CA PHE A 12 -14.61 11.16 71.79
C PHE A 12 -13.85 10.70 70.53
N LEU A 13 -13.61 9.38 70.42
CA LEU A 13 -13.04 8.81 69.20
C LEU A 13 -13.92 8.98 67.95
N LEU A 14 -15.23 8.83 68.10
CA LEU A 14 -16.18 9.02 67.02
C LEU A 14 -16.26 10.50 66.58
N PHE A 15 -16.20 11.43 67.56
CA PHE A 15 -16.23 12.87 67.24
C PHE A 15 -14.91 13.32 66.56
N THR A 16 -13.75 12.78 66.99
CA THR A 16 -12.46 13.06 66.36
C THR A 16 -12.40 12.49 64.95
N PHE A 17 -13.03 11.34 64.70
CA PHE A 17 -13.08 10.74 63.34
C PHE A 17 -13.99 11.54 62.40
N ILE A 18 -15.11 12.07 62.89
CA ILE A 18 -16.04 12.91 62.11
C ILE A 18 -15.42 14.27 61.79
N THR A 19 -14.65 14.87 62.71
CA THR A 19 -13.94 16.14 62.45
C THR A 19 -12.81 15.99 61.44
N LEU A 20 -12.13 14.84 61.35
CA LEU A 20 -11.12 14.55 60.36
C LEU A 20 -11.69 14.43 58.95
N PHE A 21 -12.93 13.98 58.80
CA PHE A 21 -13.58 13.93 57.48
C PHE A 21 -14.07 15.29 56.97
N LEU A 22 -14.25 16.26 57.84
CA LEU A 22 -14.74 17.59 57.45
C LEU A 22 -13.63 18.53 56.94
N PHE A 23 -12.36 18.17 57.11
CA PHE A 23 -11.22 18.88 56.54
C PHE A 23 -10.66 18.31 55.20
N SER A 24 -11.29 17.22 54.71
CA SER A 24 -10.81 16.55 53.50
C SER A 24 -11.42 17.09 52.19
N CYS A 25 -12.19 18.15 52.22
CA CYS A 25 -12.82 18.71 51.01
C CYS A 25 -12.60 20.23 50.93
N ASN A 26 -11.36 20.65 50.89
CA ASN A 26 -11.03 21.98 50.36
C ASN A 26 -9.85 21.89 49.40
N LYS A 27 -9.94 21.00 48.38
CA LYS A 27 -9.21 21.25 47.17
C LYS A 27 -9.83 22.47 46.53
N ASN A 28 -9.09 23.59 46.53
CA ASN A 28 -9.41 24.68 45.63
C ASN A 28 -9.79 24.06 44.30
N VAL A 29 -11.07 24.14 43.92
CA VAL A 29 -11.45 23.89 42.54
C VAL A 29 -10.60 24.86 41.73
N GLN A 30 -9.56 24.34 41.10
CA GLN A 30 -8.84 25.14 40.12
C GLN A 30 -9.90 25.66 39.17
N GLN A 31 -10.20 26.95 39.25
CA GLN A 31 -11.02 27.55 38.19
C GLN A 31 -10.33 27.17 36.89
N PHE A 32 -11.00 26.34 36.11
CA PHE A 32 -10.60 26.12 34.74
C PHE A 32 -10.59 27.52 34.14
N THR A 33 -9.40 28.09 34.03
CA THR A 33 -9.20 29.26 33.19
C THR A 33 -9.60 28.79 31.80
N GLU A 34 -10.70 29.31 31.27
CA GLU A 34 -11.12 29.01 29.92
C GLU A 34 -9.89 29.28 29.03
N GLN A 35 -9.30 28.20 28.52
CA GLN A 35 -8.18 28.34 27.60
C GLN A 35 -8.75 29.05 26.37
N PRO A 36 -8.20 30.21 25.96
CA PRO A 36 -8.71 30.90 24.80
C PRO A 36 -8.84 29.92 23.64
N LEU A 37 -9.99 29.90 22.98
CA LEU A 37 -10.16 29.08 21.79
C LEU A 37 -9.02 29.36 20.81
N PRO A 38 -8.40 28.33 20.24
CA PRO A 38 -7.30 28.53 19.29
C PRO A 38 -7.76 29.48 18.19
N THR A 39 -7.02 30.55 17.97
CA THR A 39 -7.29 31.49 16.88
C THR A 39 -7.02 30.78 15.56
N PRO A 40 -7.98 30.75 14.63
CA PRO A 40 -7.76 30.12 13.32
C PRO A 40 -6.55 30.75 12.62
N PRO A 41 -5.69 29.94 11.96
CA PRO A 41 -4.54 30.47 11.22
C PRO A 41 -4.95 31.48 10.15
N ALA A 42 -4.18 32.57 10.01
CA ALA A 42 -4.37 33.57 8.97
C ALA A 42 -3.85 33.10 7.60
N GLY A 43 -4.32 33.69 6.52
CA GLY A 43 -3.90 33.35 5.16
C GLY A 43 -4.94 32.51 4.39
N LEU A 44 -4.60 32.07 3.18
CA LEU A 44 -5.45 31.23 2.35
C LEU A 44 -5.46 29.80 2.87
N THR A 45 -6.64 29.20 2.95
CA THR A 45 -6.80 27.76 3.20
C THR A 45 -6.31 26.93 2.02
N LEU A 46 -6.24 25.61 2.17
CA LEU A 46 -5.85 24.70 1.08
C LEU A 46 -6.71 24.85 -0.14
N GLY A 47 -8.04 24.90 0.00
CA GLY A 47 -8.95 25.08 -1.13
C GLY A 47 -8.85 26.47 -1.78
N GLU A 48 -8.68 27.52 -0.98
CA GLU A 48 -8.45 28.90 -1.48
C GLU A 48 -7.09 29.00 -2.20
N THR A 49 -6.06 28.35 -1.70
CA THR A 49 -4.73 28.31 -2.34
C THR A 49 -4.78 27.61 -3.69
N ILE A 50 -5.48 26.45 -3.78
CA ILE A 50 -5.66 25.73 -5.06
C ILE A 50 -6.50 26.56 -6.03
N ALA A 51 -7.59 27.19 -5.56
CA ALA A 51 -8.46 28.03 -6.38
C ALA A 51 -7.74 29.23 -6.99
N ALA A 52 -6.77 29.80 -6.27
CA ALA A 52 -5.98 30.95 -6.72
C ALA A 52 -4.92 30.59 -7.79
N ARG A 53 -4.72 29.31 -8.10
CA ARG A 53 -3.67 28.83 -9.02
C ARG A 53 -4.28 28.34 -10.33
N PRO A 54 -4.08 29.03 -11.46
CA PRO A 54 -4.58 28.57 -12.75
C PRO A 54 -4.08 27.18 -13.16
N SER A 55 -2.86 26.81 -12.77
CA SER A 55 -2.26 25.49 -13.00
C SER A 55 -3.00 24.33 -12.33
N ASP A 56 -3.82 24.61 -11.32
CA ASP A 56 -4.49 23.61 -10.50
C ASP A 56 -6.02 23.61 -10.73
N SER A 57 -6.48 24.40 -11.72
CA SER A 57 -7.90 24.66 -11.96
C SER A 57 -8.73 23.41 -12.27
N LEU A 58 -8.16 22.41 -12.97
CA LEU A 58 -8.84 21.15 -13.27
C LEU A 58 -9.02 20.31 -12.01
N TYR A 59 -8.00 20.27 -11.14
CA TYR A 59 -8.14 19.55 -9.87
C TYR A 59 -9.08 20.28 -8.91
N PHE A 60 -9.05 21.60 -8.88
CA PHE A 60 -10.05 22.41 -8.15
C PHE A 60 -11.48 22.08 -8.60
N ARG A 61 -11.69 21.90 -9.91
CA ARG A 61 -12.98 21.47 -10.46
C ARG A 61 -13.38 20.08 -9.91
N LEU A 62 -12.43 19.15 -9.82
CA LEU A 62 -12.67 17.83 -9.25
C LEU A 62 -13.01 17.90 -7.76
N ILE A 63 -12.30 18.73 -6.97
CA ILE A 63 -12.59 18.98 -5.56
C ILE A 63 -14.02 19.54 -5.37
N THR A 64 -14.40 20.50 -6.23
CA THR A 64 -15.74 21.10 -6.19
C THR A 64 -16.81 20.03 -6.47
N LYS A 65 -16.59 19.17 -7.48
CA LYS A 65 -17.49 18.05 -7.80
C LYS A 65 -17.58 17.03 -6.67
N ALA A 66 -16.47 16.80 -5.97
CA ALA A 66 -16.43 15.93 -4.79
C ALA A 66 -17.18 16.52 -3.57
N GLY A 67 -17.51 17.82 -3.57
CA GLY A 67 -18.13 18.48 -2.43
C GLY A 67 -17.22 18.62 -1.21
N LEU A 68 -15.89 18.56 -1.38
CA LEU A 68 -14.93 18.53 -0.27
C LEU A 68 -14.39 19.91 0.13
N LEU A 69 -14.82 21.00 -0.54
CA LEU A 69 -14.39 22.36 -0.18
C LEU A 69 -14.62 22.71 1.30
N PRO A 70 -15.76 22.37 1.94
CA PRO A 70 -15.94 22.66 3.38
C PRO A 70 -14.92 21.94 4.27
N VAL A 71 -14.48 20.74 3.88
CA VAL A 71 -13.49 19.96 4.62
C VAL A 71 -12.11 20.61 4.53
N ILE A 72 -11.63 20.88 3.31
CA ILE A 72 -10.27 21.42 3.08
C ILE A 72 -10.15 22.91 3.39
N ASN A 73 -11.27 23.62 3.56
CA ASN A 73 -11.30 25.02 4.00
C ASN A 73 -11.52 25.17 5.51
N ASN A 74 -11.64 24.07 6.25
CA ASN A 74 -11.72 24.11 7.69
C ASN A 74 -10.37 24.53 8.28
N ARG A 75 -10.29 25.78 8.79
CA ARG A 75 -9.08 26.38 9.35
C ARG A 75 -8.61 25.71 10.64
N MET A 76 -9.47 24.97 11.32
CA MET A 76 -9.16 24.25 12.57
C MET A 76 -8.61 22.85 12.33
N ALA A 77 -8.73 22.32 11.11
CA ALA A 77 -8.17 21.05 10.71
C ALA A 77 -6.82 21.27 10.01
N THR A 78 -5.95 20.28 10.11
CA THR A 78 -4.63 20.33 9.48
C THR A 78 -4.50 19.17 8.50
N PHE A 79 -4.11 19.48 7.24
CA PHE A 79 -4.01 18.48 6.19
C PHE A 79 -2.72 18.62 5.38
N THR A 80 -2.35 17.53 4.72
CA THR A 80 -1.50 17.57 3.53
C THR A 80 -2.31 17.14 2.34
N MET A 81 -2.23 17.90 1.25
CA MET A 81 -2.85 17.56 -0.02
C MET A 81 -1.79 17.27 -1.08
N PHE A 82 -2.01 16.19 -1.80
CA PHE A 82 -1.23 15.82 -2.98
C PHE A 82 -2.07 16.19 -4.22
N VAL A 83 -1.63 17.22 -4.93
CA VAL A 83 -2.42 17.91 -5.95
C VAL A 83 -1.80 17.68 -7.33
N PRO A 84 -2.44 16.96 -8.24
CA PRO A 84 -2.02 16.90 -9.62
C PRO A 84 -2.30 18.24 -10.30
N ASP A 85 -1.34 18.77 -11.05
CA ASP A 85 -1.53 19.97 -11.87
C ASP A 85 -2.42 19.70 -13.09
N ASN A 86 -2.71 20.73 -13.89
CA ASN A 86 -3.52 20.59 -15.10
C ASN A 86 -2.90 19.60 -16.11
N THR A 87 -1.58 19.50 -16.20
CA THR A 87 -0.90 18.54 -17.08
C THR A 87 -1.19 17.12 -16.65
N ALA A 88 -1.03 16.83 -15.37
CA ALA A 88 -1.34 15.52 -14.78
C ALA A 88 -2.84 15.18 -14.90
N MET A 89 -3.72 16.17 -14.70
CA MET A 89 -5.16 15.99 -14.87
C MET A 89 -5.56 15.70 -16.33
N LYS A 90 -4.93 16.36 -17.29
CA LYS A 90 -5.16 16.09 -18.73
C LYS A 90 -4.73 14.67 -19.11
N LEU A 91 -3.57 14.22 -18.65
CA LEU A 91 -3.10 12.84 -18.86
C LEU A 91 -4.08 11.81 -18.28
N PHE A 92 -4.55 12.06 -17.08
CA PHE A 92 -5.55 11.20 -16.43
C PHE A 92 -6.86 11.14 -17.23
N ILE A 93 -7.42 12.29 -17.63
CA ILE A 93 -8.67 12.37 -18.38
C ILE A 93 -8.52 11.73 -19.76
N ASN A 94 -7.41 11.98 -20.46
CA ASN A 94 -7.13 11.32 -21.73
C ASN A 94 -7.13 9.79 -21.58
N ALA A 95 -6.47 9.27 -20.53
CA ALA A 95 -6.41 7.83 -20.26
C ALA A 95 -7.79 7.24 -19.96
N ILE A 96 -8.57 7.83 -19.04
CA ILE A 96 -9.90 7.29 -18.67
C ILE A 96 -10.95 7.47 -19.75
N SER A 97 -10.75 8.42 -20.68
CA SER A 97 -11.61 8.59 -21.85
C SER A 97 -11.22 7.67 -23.02
N GLY A 98 -10.20 6.82 -22.88
CA GLY A 98 -9.67 6.00 -23.97
C GLY A 98 -9.11 6.83 -25.12
N GLY A 99 -8.57 8.02 -24.84
CA GLY A 99 -8.06 8.97 -25.85
C GLY A 99 -9.11 9.87 -26.50
N ALA A 100 -10.40 9.73 -26.13
CA ALA A 100 -11.48 10.52 -26.72
C ALA A 100 -11.35 12.03 -26.40
N VAL A 101 -10.68 12.41 -25.30
CA VAL A 101 -10.31 13.79 -24.99
C VAL A 101 -8.80 13.96 -25.29
N PRO A 102 -8.44 14.61 -26.43
CA PRO A 102 -7.05 14.77 -26.83
C PRO A 102 -6.29 15.69 -25.87
N LEU A 103 -5.01 15.39 -25.60
CA LEU A 103 -4.16 16.21 -24.71
C LEU A 103 -4.04 17.69 -25.14
N ALA A 104 -4.13 17.96 -26.44
CA ALA A 104 -4.08 19.32 -26.99
C ALA A 104 -5.40 20.12 -26.83
N ALA A 105 -6.47 19.50 -26.32
CA ALA A 105 -7.73 20.19 -26.10
C ALA A 105 -7.60 21.32 -25.06
N PRO A 106 -8.39 22.41 -25.19
CA PRO A 106 -8.42 23.47 -24.19
C PRO A 106 -8.90 22.98 -22.80
N ASP A 107 -8.48 23.64 -21.74
CA ASP A 107 -8.86 23.30 -20.35
C ASP A 107 -10.38 23.25 -20.13
N ALA A 108 -11.15 24.04 -20.88
CA ALA A 108 -12.61 24.04 -20.84
C ALA A 108 -13.21 22.66 -21.21
N VAL A 109 -12.61 21.93 -22.16
CA VAL A 109 -13.05 20.60 -22.57
C VAL A 109 -12.81 19.60 -21.43
N PHE A 110 -11.64 19.65 -20.79
CA PHE A 110 -11.33 18.81 -19.64
C PHE A 110 -12.23 19.13 -18.44
N SER A 111 -12.49 20.41 -18.18
CA SER A 111 -13.43 20.85 -17.14
C SER A 111 -14.85 20.36 -17.41
N GLY A 112 -15.29 20.40 -18.66
CA GLY A 112 -16.56 19.83 -19.12
C GLY A 112 -16.62 18.31 -18.89
N PHE A 113 -15.56 17.60 -19.24
CA PHE A 113 -15.46 16.16 -19.01
C PHE A 113 -15.54 15.80 -17.52
N ILE A 114 -14.81 16.51 -16.64
CA ILE A 114 -14.88 16.33 -15.19
C ILE A 114 -16.33 16.47 -14.72
N SER A 115 -17.02 17.51 -15.20
CA SER A 115 -18.39 17.82 -14.77
C SER A 115 -19.40 16.77 -15.24
N ALA A 116 -19.29 16.29 -16.48
CA ALA A 116 -20.26 15.41 -17.10
C ALA A 116 -19.97 13.91 -16.85
N ASN A 117 -18.71 13.49 -16.93
CA ASN A 117 -18.35 12.08 -17.08
C ASN A 117 -17.69 11.45 -15.83
N ILE A 118 -17.09 12.24 -14.93
CA ILE A 118 -16.55 11.67 -13.69
C ILE A 118 -17.69 11.59 -12.65
N PRO A 119 -18.10 10.39 -12.17
CA PRO A 119 -19.10 10.29 -11.11
C PRO A 119 -18.66 11.01 -9.84
N ALA A 120 -19.60 11.61 -9.10
CA ALA A 120 -19.30 12.31 -7.84
C ALA A 120 -18.59 11.37 -6.82
N ALA A 121 -19.00 10.11 -6.71
CA ALA A 121 -18.37 9.14 -5.84
C ALA A 121 -16.90 8.88 -6.24
N SER A 122 -16.58 8.82 -7.54
CA SER A 122 -15.20 8.69 -8.03
C SER A 122 -14.38 9.95 -7.71
N ALA A 123 -14.97 11.14 -7.86
CA ALA A 123 -14.33 12.39 -7.48
C ALA A 123 -14.02 12.43 -5.98
N VAL A 124 -14.99 12.05 -5.12
CA VAL A 124 -14.78 11.91 -3.66
C VAL A 124 -13.64 10.93 -3.37
N GLY A 125 -13.63 9.76 -4.01
CA GLY A 125 -12.60 8.75 -3.84
C GLY A 125 -11.21 9.29 -4.17
N ILE A 126 -11.03 9.88 -5.36
CA ILE A 126 -9.74 10.43 -5.81
C ILE A 126 -9.28 11.54 -4.87
N VAL A 127 -10.11 12.53 -4.60
CA VAL A 127 -9.72 13.69 -3.79
C VAL A 127 -9.41 13.26 -2.36
N SER A 128 -10.27 12.45 -1.72
CA SER A 128 -10.07 11.99 -0.34
C SER A 128 -8.83 11.10 -0.18
N TYR A 129 -8.47 10.33 -1.20
CA TYR A 129 -7.26 9.50 -1.18
C TYR A 129 -5.96 10.34 -1.22
N ASN A 130 -6.02 11.53 -1.76
CA ASN A 130 -4.90 12.47 -1.87
C ASN A 130 -4.83 13.47 -0.71
N ILE A 131 -5.54 13.21 0.41
CA ILE A 131 -5.52 14.05 1.60
C ILE A 131 -5.15 13.20 2.82
N THR A 132 -4.15 13.64 3.58
CA THR A 132 -3.81 13.08 4.90
C THR A 132 -4.15 14.07 6.01
N GLY A 133 -4.57 13.56 7.19
CA GLY A 133 -5.04 14.37 8.33
C GLY A 133 -3.92 14.99 9.16
N GLN A 134 -2.78 15.36 8.55
CA GLN A 134 -1.65 15.98 9.24
C GLN A 134 -0.83 16.83 8.27
N ALA A 135 -0.09 17.83 8.77
CA ALA A 135 0.83 18.62 7.96
C ALA A 135 2.17 17.87 7.81
N LEU A 136 2.46 17.42 6.60
CA LEU A 136 3.72 16.75 6.24
C LEU A 136 4.52 17.68 5.32
N SER A 137 5.44 18.47 5.88
CA SER A 137 6.48 19.10 5.05
C SER A 137 7.39 18.02 4.46
N SER A 138 8.05 18.29 3.34
CA SER A 138 8.96 17.32 2.72
C SER A 138 10.08 16.88 3.66
N SER A 139 10.50 17.73 4.60
CA SER A 139 11.49 17.41 5.64
C SER A 139 10.95 16.42 6.68
N ASN A 140 9.63 16.30 6.83
CA ASN A 140 8.97 15.38 7.76
C ASN A 140 8.51 14.10 7.09
N ILE A 141 8.65 14.01 5.76
CA ILE A 141 8.39 12.77 5.02
C ILE A 141 9.64 11.88 5.14
N PRO A 142 9.52 10.65 5.69
CA PRO A 142 10.70 9.83 5.93
C PRO A 142 11.29 9.24 4.65
N ALA A 143 12.61 9.07 4.65
CA ALA A 143 13.37 8.37 3.62
C ALA A 143 13.63 6.88 3.97
N THR A 144 12.79 6.31 4.82
CA THR A 144 12.94 4.94 5.33
C THR A 144 12.46 3.89 4.32
N PHE A 145 13.02 2.70 4.41
CA PHE A 145 12.51 1.51 3.73
C PHE A 145 12.30 0.40 4.78
N PRO A 146 11.19 -0.31 4.76
CA PRO A 146 10.01 -0.21 3.86
C PRO A 146 9.28 1.14 3.97
N ASN A 147 8.41 1.42 3.00
CA ASN A 147 7.60 2.62 2.98
C ASN A 147 6.69 2.72 4.22
N LEU A 148 6.69 3.88 4.88
CA LEU A 148 5.73 4.14 5.95
C LEU A 148 4.36 4.50 5.37
N GLN A 149 3.33 3.99 6.02
CA GLN A 149 1.94 4.24 5.64
C GLN A 149 1.36 5.44 6.38
N TYR A 150 0.63 6.26 5.65
CA TYR A 150 -0.09 7.41 6.18
C TYR A 150 -1.59 7.27 5.88
N PRO A 151 -2.46 7.30 6.88
CA PRO A 151 -3.90 7.22 6.64
C PRO A 151 -4.38 8.46 5.88
N THR A 152 -5.15 8.22 4.83
CA THR A 152 -5.86 9.27 4.09
C THR A 152 -7.21 9.54 4.76
N ILE A 153 -7.94 10.57 4.31
CA ILE A 153 -9.32 10.78 4.80
C ILE A 153 -10.32 9.85 4.11
N LEU A 154 -9.92 9.06 3.10
CA LEU A 154 -10.79 8.13 2.40
C LEU A 154 -11.09 6.90 3.24
N ASN A 155 -12.36 6.71 3.58
CA ASN A 155 -12.88 5.46 4.13
C ASN A 155 -13.45 4.62 2.96
N PRO A 156 -12.84 3.45 2.64
CA PRO A 156 -13.29 2.61 1.53
C PRO A 156 -14.56 1.81 1.84
N ALA A 157 -14.93 1.66 3.13
CA ALA A 157 -16.05 0.84 3.57
C ALA A 157 -16.68 1.40 4.85
N PRO A 158 -17.35 2.57 4.78
CA PRO A 158 -17.90 3.24 5.96
C PRO A 158 -19.01 2.42 6.65
N SER A 159 -19.67 1.52 5.94
CA SER A 159 -20.66 0.59 6.50
C SER A 159 -20.04 -0.51 7.37
N ILE A 160 -18.75 -0.81 7.19
CA ILE A 160 -18.03 -1.83 7.98
C ILE A 160 -17.42 -1.18 9.22
N SER A 161 -16.74 -0.04 9.04
CA SER A 161 -16.13 0.69 10.15
C SER A 161 -15.92 2.16 9.80
N ALA A 162 -16.33 3.04 10.70
CA ALA A 162 -16.08 4.49 10.59
C ALA A 162 -14.59 4.85 10.71
N LEU A 163 -13.75 3.96 11.25
CA LEU A 163 -12.32 4.19 11.49
C LEU A 163 -11.42 3.68 10.36
N LEU A 164 -11.96 2.89 9.44
CA LEU A 164 -11.17 2.34 8.34
C LEU A 164 -10.72 3.47 7.41
N ARG A 165 -9.44 3.47 7.06
CA ARG A 165 -8.85 4.42 6.13
C ARG A 165 -7.95 3.71 5.13
N LEU A 166 -8.02 4.11 3.86
CA LEU A 166 -6.97 3.76 2.92
C LEU A 166 -5.70 4.54 3.27
N THR A 167 -4.57 3.93 2.97
CA THR A 167 -3.25 4.50 3.28
C THR A 167 -2.52 4.88 2.01
N THR A 168 -1.73 5.94 2.10
CA THR A 168 -0.79 6.38 1.08
C THR A 168 0.64 6.32 1.63
N PHE A 169 1.63 6.36 0.75
CA PHE A 169 3.03 6.09 1.08
C PHE A 169 3.94 7.20 0.53
N PRO A 170 3.91 8.40 1.12
CA PRO A 170 4.87 9.44 0.77
C PRO A 170 6.29 9.03 1.19
N SER A 171 7.29 9.38 0.38
CA SER A 171 8.69 9.09 0.64
C SER A 171 9.59 10.18 0.08
N THR A 172 10.70 10.45 0.78
CA THR A 172 11.80 11.29 0.27
C THR A 172 13.04 10.47 -0.07
N ARG A 173 12.94 9.14 -0.05
CA ARG A 173 14.02 8.25 -0.47
C ARG A 173 14.14 8.26 -2.00
N ASN A 174 15.36 8.46 -2.50
CA ASN A 174 15.69 8.51 -3.93
C ASN A 174 14.85 9.55 -4.72
N GLY A 175 14.47 10.65 -4.10
CA GLY A 175 13.58 11.69 -4.64
C GLY A 175 12.35 11.90 -3.76
N ALA A 176 11.41 12.73 -4.20
CA ALA A 176 10.17 12.96 -3.50
C ALA A 176 9.01 12.27 -4.23
N TRP A 177 8.25 11.45 -3.52
CA TRP A 177 7.26 10.53 -4.09
C TRP A 177 5.99 10.45 -3.28
N LEU A 178 4.87 10.20 -3.94
CA LEU A 178 3.65 9.65 -3.35
C LEU A 178 3.37 8.28 -3.99
N ASN A 179 3.47 7.21 -3.21
CA ASN A 179 3.48 5.85 -3.75
C ASN A 179 4.63 5.70 -4.78
N ASN A 180 4.31 5.47 -6.05
CA ASN A 180 5.25 5.44 -7.18
C ASN A 180 5.19 6.69 -8.07
N VAL A 181 4.46 7.73 -7.65
CA VAL A 181 4.28 8.97 -8.43
C VAL A 181 5.22 10.05 -7.91
N PRO A 182 6.08 10.64 -8.78
CA PRO A 182 6.97 11.73 -8.37
C PRO A 182 6.19 12.96 -7.91
N LEU A 183 6.73 13.66 -6.91
CA LEU A 183 6.29 15.01 -6.55
C LEU A 183 7.05 16.02 -7.41
N THR A 184 6.32 16.86 -8.14
CA THR A 184 6.88 17.89 -9.05
C THR A 184 7.20 19.18 -8.33
N ALA A 185 6.48 19.47 -7.24
CA ALA A 185 6.75 20.58 -6.33
C ALA A 185 6.32 20.20 -4.92
N VAL A 186 7.03 20.72 -3.92
CA VAL A 186 6.78 20.40 -2.52
C VAL A 186 6.65 21.67 -1.68
N ASN A 187 5.99 21.54 -0.50
CA ASN A 187 5.93 22.58 0.55
C ASN A 187 5.24 23.89 0.15
N LEU A 188 4.21 23.86 -0.68
CA LEU A 188 3.34 25.01 -0.82
C LEU A 188 2.48 25.13 0.44
N VAL A 189 2.80 26.11 1.29
CA VAL A 189 2.15 26.28 2.59
C VAL A 189 0.83 27.03 2.43
N SER A 190 -0.18 26.56 3.15
CA SER A 190 -1.51 27.18 3.30
C SER A 190 -1.81 27.37 4.79
N ALA A 191 -2.84 28.17 5.12
CA ALA A 191 -3.21 28.44 6.51
C ALA A 191 -3.47 27.17 7.33
N ASN A 192 -4.05 26.14 6.71
CA ASN A 192 -4.44 24.91 7.37
C ASN A 192 -3.75 23.65 6.79
N GLY A 193 -2.55 23.81 6.22
CA GLY A 193 -1.79 22.64 5.77
C GLY A 193 -0.74 22.90 4.70
N VAL A 194 -0.36 21.82 4.02
CA VAL A 194 0.69 21.81 3.00
C VAL A 194 0.20 21.15 1.73
N ILE A 195 0.57 21.68 0.57
CA ILE A 195 0.32 21.10 -0.73
C ILE A 195 1.63 20.60 -1.33
N HIS A 196 1.61 19.40 -1.88
CA HIS A 196 2.64 18.85 -2.76
C HIS A 196 2.02 18.56 -4.12
N HIS A 197 2.66 18.98 -5.21
CA HIS A 197 2.18 18.67 -6.54
C HIS A 197 2.71 17.32 -7.01
N THR A 198 1.84 16.56 -7.69
CA THR A 198 2.16 15.22 -8.22
C THR A 198 2.22 15.23 -9.74
N ALA A 199 3.13 14.41 -10.31
CA ALA A 199 3.29 14.25 -11.76
C ALA A 199 2.09 13.56 -12.43
N ALA A 200 1.23 12.90 -11.64
CA ALA A 200 0.02 12.23 -12.11
C ALA A 200 -1.05 12.23 -11.02
N VAL A 201 -2.29 11.92 -11.40
CA VAL A 201 -3.38 11.64 -10.46
C VAL A 201 -3.11 10.31 -9.75
N VAL A 202 -3.06 10.33 -8.43
CA VAL A 202 -2.94 9.11 -7.63
C VAL A 202 -4.34 8.61 -7.28
N ALA A 203 -4.80 7.61 -8.01
CA ALA A 203 -6.13 7.02 -7.79
C ALA A 203 -6.10 6.02 -6.61
N PRO A 204 -7.21 5.91 -5.84
CA PRO A 204 -7.31 4.92 -4.79
C PRO A 204 -7.34 3.50 -5.37
N PRO A 205 -6.68 2.53 -4.73
CA PRO A 205 -6.78 1.12 -5.13
C PRO A 205 -8.21 0.61 -4.87
N GLN A 206 -8.71 -0.26 -5.75
CA GLN A 206 -10.08 -0.79 -5.71
C GLN A 206 -10.15 -2.32 -5.62
N ARG A 207 -9.03 -3.01 -5.84
CA ARG A 207 -8.96 -4.47 -5.93
C ARG A 207 -7.94 -5.02 -4.93
N PHE A 208 -8.07 -6.29 -4.58
CA PHE A 208 -7.09 -7.01 -3.78
C PHE A 208 -5.98 -7.62 -4.64
N LEU A 209 -4.86 -7.96 -4.00
CA LEU A 209 -3.76 -8.68 -4.66
C LEU A 209 -4.22 -9.99 -5.31
N TRP A 210 -5.12 -10.73 -4.63
CA TRP A 210 -5.68 -11.96 -5.18
C TRP A 210 -6.48 -11.72 -6.46
N ASP A 211 -7.27 -10.65 -6.54
CA ASP A 211 -8.06 -10.34 -7.73
C ASP A 211 -7.17 -10.19 -8.96
N ARG A 212 -6.00 -9.57 -8.78
CA ARG A 212 -5.00 -9.46 -9.85
C ARG A 212 -4.44 -10.83 -10.23
N ILE A 213 -3.92 -11.59 -9.27
CA ILE A 213 -3.31 -12.90 -9.52
C ILE A 213 -4.32 -13.84 -10.17
N ASN A 214 -5.57 -13.79 -9.72
CA ASN A 214 -6.64 -14.68 -10.22
C ASN A 214 -7.06 -14.36 -11.65
N THR A 215 -6.92 -13.12 -12.11
CA THR A 215 -7.44 -12.67 -13.42
C THR A 215 -6.35 -12.38 -14.46
N ASP A 216 -5.08 -12.30 -14.07
CA ASP A 216 -3.97 -11.98 -14.97
C ASP A 216 -3.57 -13.22 -15.77
N ILE A 217 -3.66 -13.14 -17.10
CA ILE A 217 -3.33 -14.22 -18.04
C ILE A 217 -1.83 -14.58 -18.05
N GLY A 218 -0.97 -13.75 -17.51
CA GLY A 218 0.49 -13.98 -17.38
C GLY A 218 0.93 -14.46 -16.00
N LEU A 219 -0.02 -14.73 -15.07
CA LEU A 219 0.22 -15.19 -13.70
C LEU A 219 -0.53 -16.51 -13.41
N THR A 220 -0.85 -17.30 -14.45
CA THR A 220 -1.66 -18.53 -14.33
C THR A 220 -0.96 -19.61 -13.51
N TYR A 221 0.38 -19.68 -13.57
CA TYR A 221 1.17 -20.61 -12.75
C TYR A 221 1.20 -20.20 -11.28
N LEU A 222 1.37 -18.91 -10.99
CA LEU A 222 1.33 -18.42 -9.61
C LEU A 222 -0.04 -18.70 -8.98
N LYS A 223 -1.12 -18.44 -9.72
CA LYS A 223 -2.49 -18.81 -9.31
C LYS A 223 -2.60 -20.31 -9.02
N ALA A 224 -2.13 -21.16 -9.93
CA ALA A 224 -2.20 -22.62 -9.77
C ALA A 224 -1.34 -23.11 -8.58
N ALA A 225 -0.18 -22.51 -8.35
CA ALA A 225 0.67 -22.79 -7.19
C ALA A 225 -0.05 -22.47 -5.87
N ILE A 226 -0.68 -21.30 -5.76
CA ILE A 226 -1.47 -20.90 -4.59
C ILE A 226 -2.65 -21.85 -4.38
N ASN A 227 -3.41 -22.15 -5.45
CA ASN A 227 -4.54 -23.08 -5.38
C ASN A 227 -4.11 -24.48 -4.92
N ARG A 228 -2.91 -24.93 -5.33
CA ARG A 228 -2.35 -26.22 -4.88
C ARG A 228 -2.09 -26.23 -3.37
N VAL A 229 -1.58 -25.14 -2.83
CA VAL A 229 -1.29 -25.00 -1.39
C VAL A 229 -2.59 -24.93 -0.58
N ASP A 230 -3.53 -24.14 -1.04
CA ASP A 230 -4.78 -23.83 -0.32
C ASP A 230 -5.92 -24.79 -0.63
N SER A 231 -5.69 -25.82 -1.47
CA SER A 231 -6.73 -26.74 -1.96
C SER A 231 -7.90 -25.99 -2.60
N GLY A 232 -7.65 -24.83 -3.21
CA GLY A 232 -8.64 -23.98 -3.88
C GLY A 232 -9.58 -23.20 -2.94
N THR A 233 -9.28 -23.12 -1.63
CA THR A 233 -10.11 -22.42 -0.65
C THR A 233 -9.53 -21.07 -0.26
N ALA A 234 -10.40 -20.10 0.00
CA ALA A 234 -10.02 -18.79 0.57
C ALA A 234 -10.59 -18.69 1.99
N SER A 235 -9.77 -18.98 3.00
CA SER A 235 -10.14 -18.92 4.41
C SER A 235 -9.02 -18.30 5.25
N PRO A 236 -9.27 -17.87 6.48
CA PRO A 236 -8.21 -17.40 7.37
C PRO A 236 -7.10 -18.46 7.50
N GLY A 237 -5.85 -18.03 7.33
CA GLY A 237 -4.66 -18.90 7.37
C GLY A 237 -4.23 -19.49 6.03
N THR A 238 -5.02 -19.32 4.96
CA THR A 238 -4.62 -19.67 3.58
C THR A 238 -3.88 -18.50 2.92
N LEU A 239 -3.15 -18.77 1.82
CA LEU A 239 -2.49 -17.74 1.01
C LEU A 239 -3.51 -16.84 0.32
N GLN A 240 -4.59 -17.40 -0.21
CA GLN A 240 -5.69 -16.61 -0.79
C GLN A 240 -6.33 -15.71 0.27
N GLY A 241 -6.58 -16.25 1.48
CA GLY A 241 -7.10 -15.46 2.59
C GLY A 241 -6.21 -14.27 2.96
N ALA A 242 -4.89 -14.47 2.98
CA ALA A 242 -3.92 -13.39 3.22
C ALA A 242 -3.94 -12.33 2.09
N LEU A 243 -4.03 -12.79 0.83
CA LEU A 243 -4.06 -11.92 -0.36
C LEU A 243 -5.42 -11.23 -0.59
N LEU A 244 -6.45 -11.57 0.18
CA LEU A 244 -7.77 -10.92 0.23
C LEU A 244 -7.98 -10.10 1.51
N ASN A 245 -7.05 -10.15 2.47
CA ASN A 245 -7.19 -9.48 3.75
C ASN A 245 -6.91 -7.98 3.61
N ILE A 246 -7.92 -7.13 3.84
CA ILE A 246 -7.79 -5.66 3.77
C ILE A 246 -6.82 -5.10 4.82
N GLY A 247 -6.61 -5.81 5.93
CA GLY A 247 -5.65 -5.42 6.98
C GLY A 247 -4.21 -5.81 6.65
N ALA A 248 -3.97 -6.58 5.58
CA ALA A 248 -2.62 -6.95 5.16
C ALA A 248 -1.91 -5.77 4.48
N ASN A 249 -0.59 -5.80 4.55
CA ASN A 249 0.28 -4.80 3.92
C ASN A 249 1.45 -5.51 3.25
N LEU A 250 1.23 -6.01 2.02
CA LEU A 250 2.11 -6.96 1.35
C LEU A 250 2.73 -6.38 0.08
N THR A 251 3.88 -6.94 -0.31
CA THR A 251 4.40 -6.83 -1.68
C THR A 251 4.56 -8.22 -2.25
N VAL A 252 3.96 -8.46 -3.42
CA VAL A 252 4.09 -9.72 -4.15
C VAL A 252 5.05 -9.52 -5.32
N PHE A 253 6.17 -10.22 -5.29
CA PHE A 253 7.04 -10.41 -6.43
C PHE A 253 6.50 -11.57 -7.24
N ALA A 254 5.71 -11.28 -8.27
CA ALA A 254 4.93 -12.26 -9.03
C ALA A 254 5.73 -12.78 -10.24
N PRO A 255 6.28 -14.01 -10.19
CA PRO A 255 6.95 -14.60 -11.35
C PRO A 255 5.97 -14.78 -12.50
N THR A 256 6.41 -14.43 -13.70
CA THR A 256 5.63 -14.67 -14.92
C THR A 256 5.47 -16.17 -15.19
N ASP A 257 4.50 -16.51 -16.01
CA ASP A 257 4.31 -17.89 -16.46
C ASP A 257 5.56 -18.47 -17.15
N SER A 258 6.31 -17.62 -17.89
CA SER A 258 7.58 -18.02 -18.50
C SER A 258 8.64 -18.37 -17.45
N ALA A 259 8.72 -17.59 -16.37
CA ALA A 259 9.65 -17.86 -15.26
C ALA A 259 9.35 -19.21 -14.60
N PHE A 260 8.05 -19.51 -14.38
CA PHE A 260 7.65 -20.81 -13.83
C PHE A 260 7.97 -21.97 -14.76
N LYS A 261 7.72 -21.85 -16.08
CA LYS A 261 8.03 -22.90 -17.05
C LYS A 261 9.51 -23.29 -16.99
N VAL A 262 10.42 -22.32 -16.94
CA VAL A 262 11.85 -22.57 -16.87
C VAL A 262 12.23 -23.38 -15.63
N ILE A 263 11.83 -22.90 -14.45
CA ILE A 263 12.23 -23.56 -13.19
C ILE A 263 11.58 -24.93 -13.02
N LEU A 264 10.30 -25.09 -13.42
CA LEU A 264 9.58 -26.36 -13.31
C LEU A 264 10.17 -27.41 -14.27
N THR A 265 10.50 -27.04 -15.50
CA THR A 265 11.15 -27.94 -16.44
C THR A 265 12.46 -28.48 -15.85
N GLY A 266 13.32 -27.59 -15.30
CA GLY A 266 14.55 -28.02 -14.66
C GLY A 266 14.36 -28.90 -13.44
N ALA A 267 13.44 -28.56 -12.54
CA ALA A 267 13.16 -29.32 -11.34
C ALA A 267 12.59 -30.71 -11.64
N ILE A 268 11.66 -30.80 -12.58
CA ILE A 268 11.02 -32.06 -12.99
C ILE A 268 12.03 -32.95 -13.72
N ALA A 269 12.82 -32.38 -14.66
CA ALA A 269 13.85 -33.12 -15.36
C ALA A 269 14.88 -33.72 -14.40
N LYS A 270 15.35 -32.91 -13.43
CA LYS A 270 16.27 -33.39 -12.37
C LYS A 270 15.67 -34.55 -11.57
N ALA A 271 14.39 -34.47 -11.22
CA ALA A 271 13.72 -35.52 -10.48
C ALA A 271 13.61 -36.82 -11.32
N LEU A 272 13.23 -36.71 -12.60
CA LEU A 272 13.12 -37.87 -13.51
C LEU A 272 14.48 -38.54 -13.75
N ILE A 273 15.55 -37.76 -13.92
CA ILE A 273 16.92 -38.29 -14.01
C ILE A 273 17.29 -39.06 -12.74
N GLY A 274 16.95 -38.51 -11.58
CA GLY A 274 17.13 -39.17 -10.28
C GLY A 274 16.34 -40.49 -10.12
N MET A 275 15.25 -40.65 -10.89
CA MET A 275 14.47 -41.89 -10.98
C MET A 275 14.98 -42.87 -12.05
N GLY A 276 16.11 -42.53 -12.73
CA GLY A 276 16.73 -43.38 -13.75
C GLY A 276 16.30 -43.14 -15.19
N PHE A 277 15.54 -42.09 -15.48
CA PHE A 277 15.20 -41.72 -16.87
C PHE A 277 16.45 -41.23 -17.60
N PRO A 278 16.62 -41.55 -18.91
CA PRO A 278 17.62 -40.91 -19.76
C PRO A 278 17.44 -39.39 -19.78
N ALA A 279 18.53 -38.64 -19.79
CA ALA A 279 18.47 -37.17 -19.67
C ALA A 279 17.62 -36.51 -20.76
N SER A 280 17.70 -37.00 -22.03
CA SER A 280 16.89 -36.50 -23.15
C SER A 280 15.40 -36.68 -22.91
N ASP A 281 15.01 -37.87 -22.44
CA ASP A 281 13.62 -38.22 -22.23
C ASP A 281 13.04 -37.48 -21.02
N ALA A 282 13.87 -37.34 -19.96
CA ALA A 282 13.52 -36.56 -18.77
C ALA A 282 13.26 -35.09 -19.11
N ILE A 283 14.12 -34.46 -19.92
CA ILE A 283 13.93 -33.06 -20.35
C ILE A 283 12.67 -32.92 -21.23
N THR A 284 12.46 -33.85 -22.17
CA THR A 284 11.29 -33.84 -23.05
C THR A 284 10.02 -33.97 -22.23
N GLN A 285 9.94 -34.95 -21.33
CA GLN A 285 8.78 -35.15 -20.48
C GLN A 285 8.53 -33.99 -19.52
N ALA A 286 9.61 -33.43 -18.92
CA ALA A 286 9.51 -32.26 -18.07
C ALA A 286 8.97 -31.03 -18.82
N THR A 287 9.42 -30.81 -20.06
CA THR A 287 8.92 -29.73 -20.92
C THR A 287 7.43 -29.87 -21.19
N ILE A 288 6.97 -31.08 -21.50
CA ILE A 288 5.53 -31.38 -21.72
C ILE A 288 4.75 -31.07 -20.45
N TRP A 289 5.16 -31.60 -19.30
CA TRP A 289 4.43 -31.39 -18.04
C TRP A 289 4.44 -29.95 -17.55
N ALA A 290 5.57 -29.25 -17.74
CA ALA A 290 5.71 -27.83 -17.36
C ALA A 290 5.04 -26.87 -18.36
N SER A 291 4.49 -27.33 -19.47
CA SER A 291 3.92 -26.45 -20.52
C SER A 291 2.67 -25.70 -20.08
N THR A 292 1.93 -26.23 -19.08
CA THR A 292 0.68 -25.65 -18.59
C THR A 292 0.65 -25.57 -17.06
N PRO A 293 -0.16 -24.69 -16.46
CA PRO A 293 -0.35 -24.59 -15.00
C PRO A 293 -0.89 -25.87 -14.35
N ALA A 294 -1.47 -26.79 -15.14
CA ALA A 294 -1.93 -28.11 -14.66
C ALA A 294 -0.80 -28.96 -14.05
N VAL A 295 0.45 -28.61 -14.26
CA VAL A 295 1.63 -29.21 -13.60
C VAL A 295 1.47 -29.28 -12.07
N PHE A 296 0.84 -28.30 -11.45
CA PHE A 296 0.59 -28.26 -10.00
C PHE A 296 -0.53 -29.19 -9.52
N SER A 297 -1.38 -29.68 -10.42
CA SER A 297 -2.45 -30.64 -10.15
C SER A 297 -2.16 -32.04 -10.68
N ASN A 298 -0.99 -32.27 -11.29
CA ASN A 298 -0.57 -33.58 -11.81
C ASN A 298 -0.18 -34.52 -10.65
N PRO A 299 -0.93 -35.62 -10.39
CA PRO A 299 -0.62 -36.54 -9.29
C PRO A 299 0.77 -37.18 -9.39
N ALA A 300 1.28 -37.42 -10.61
CA ALA A 300 2.63 -37.98 -10.83
C ALA A 300 3.75 -37.09 -10.30
N LEU A 301 3.48 -35.81 -10.09
CA LEU A 301 4.44 -34.81 -9.59
C LEU A 301 4.28 -34.47 -8.11
N PHE A 302 3.33 -35.06 -7.40
CA PHE A 302 3.05 -34.70 -6.00
C PHE A 302 4.20 -35.01 -5.05
N SER A 303 5.07 -35.95 -5.38
CA SER A 303 6.31 -36.22 -4.64
C SER A 303 7.41 -35.21 -4.90
N VAL A 304 7.41 -34.59 -6.08
CA VAL A 304 8.39 -33.55 -6.49
C VAL A 304 7.88 -32.15 -6.12
N LEU A 305 6.62 -31.88 -6.41
CA LEU A 305 5.92 -30.60 -6.15
C LEU A 305 4.98 -30.77 -4.95
N THR A 306 5.56 -31.01 -3.76
CA THR A 306 4.76 -31.15 -2.54
C THR A 306 4.09 -29.82 -2.19
N ALA A 307 2.91 -29.86 -1.56
CA ALA A 307 2.22 -28.65 -1.12
C ALA A 307 3.10 -27.79 -0.18
N GLN A 308 3.90 -28.43 0.67
CA GLN A 308 4.83 -27.74 1.58
C GLN A 308 5.95 -27.01 0.83
N THR A 309 6.57 -27.66 -0.17
CA THR A 309 7.61 -27.05 -1.01
C THR A 309 7.06 -25.85 -1.77
N ILE A 310 5.87 -26.01 -2.39
CA ILE A 310 5.21 -24.93 -3.12
C ILE A 310 4.83 -23.79 -2.18
N LYS A 311 4.31 -24.12 -0.97
CA LYS A 311 4.00 -23.10 0.04
C LYS A 311 5.26 -22.29 0.40
N GLY A 312 6.36 -22.96 0.70
CA GLY A 312 7.65 -22.30 0.99
C GLY A 312 8.09 -21.39 -0.15
N LEU A 313 7.98 -21.87 -1.38
CA LEU A 313 8.28 -21.08 -2.57
C LEU A 313 7.39 -19.84 -2.68
N VAL A 314 6.07 -19.98 -2.58
CA VAL A 314 5.13 -18.85 -2.74
C VAL A 314 5.32 -17.82 -1.63
N VAL A 315 5.41 -18.21 -0.35
CA VAL A 315 5.61 -17.26 0.75
C VAL A 315 6.96 -16.55 0.69
N TYR A 316 7.95 -17.14 0.01
CA TYR A 316 9.24 -16.49 -0.26
C TYR A 316 9.12 -15.33 -1.25
N HIS A 317 8.12 -15.32 -2.12
CA HIS A 317 7.83 -14.22 -3.04
C HIS A 317 6.99 -13.11 -2.42
N ILE A 318 6.63 -13.20 -1.14
CA ILE A 318 5.76 -12.23 -0.49
C ILE A 318 6.54 -11.52 0.62
N PHE A 319 6.73 -10.22 0.46
CA PHE A 319 7.34 -9.35 1.46
C PHE A 319 6.24 -8.76 2.35
N GLY A 320 6.46 -8.75 3.66
CA GLY A 320 5.46 -8.37 4.68
C GLY A 320 5.24 -6.87 4.86
N ASN A 321 5.58 -6.05 3.87
CA ASN A 321 5.35 -4.61 3.86
C ASN A 321 5.09 -4.13 2.44
N ARG A 322 4.59 -2.89 2.26
CA ARG A 322 4.53 -2.27 0.92
C ARG A 322 5.89 -1.71 0.53
N ALA A 323 6.32 -2.06 -0.66
CA ALA A 323 7.54 -1.57 -1.25
C ALA A 323 7.29 -1.20 -2.71
N PHE A 324 7.44 0.07 -3.04
CA PHE A 324 7.45 0.56 -4.41
C PHE A 324 8.89 0.59 -4.91
N THR A 325 9.11 0.35 -6.21
CA THR A 325 10.47 0.24 -6.79
C THR A 325 11.29 1.51 -6.61
N ASN A 326 10.65 2.68 -6.62
CA ASN A 326 11.28 3.98 -6.35
C ASN A 326 11.88 4.09 -4.94
N ASN A 327 11.49 3.21 -4.02
CA ASN A 327 11.97 3.21 -2.65
C ASN A 327 12.96 2.07 -2.35
N PHE A 328 13.26 1.21 -3.33
CA PHE A 328 14.24 0.14 -3.15
C PHE A 328 15.63 0.70 -2.85
N PRO A 329 16.49 -0.05 -2.15
CA PRO A 329 17.88 0.32 -1.96
C PRO A 329 18.63 0.46 -3.29
N VAL A 330 19.62 1.34 -3.35
CA VAL A 330 20.52 1.47 -4.52
C VAL A 330 21.64 0.40 -4.52
N THR A 331 21.85 -0.28 -3.40
CA THR A 331 22.72 -1.43 -3.24
C THR A 331 21.92 -2.61 -2.73
N THR A 332 22.26 -3.83 -3.19
CA THR A 332 21.51 -5.03 -2.79
C THR A 332 21.47 -5.17 -1.28
N THR A 333 20.28 -5.07 -0.73
CA THR A 333 20.01 -5.21 0.70
C THR A 333 18.93 -6.27 0.90
N TYR A 334 19.17 -7.21 1.82
CA TYR A 334 18.27 -8.32 2.09
C TYR A 334 17.20 -7.96 3.12
N TYR A 335 15.96 -8.38 2.83
CA TYR A 335 14.81 -8.15 3.69
C TYR A 335 14.00 -9.44 3.88
N PRO A 336 13.46 -9.69 5.08
CA PRO A 336 12.69 -10.88 5.37
C PRO A 336 11.40 -10.93 4.52
N THR A 337 11.00 -12.14 4.16
CA THR A 337 9.74 -12.44 3.46
C THR A 337 8.78 -13.16 4.42
N LEU A 338 7.60 -13.55 3.95
CA LEU A 338 6.71 -14.38 4.76
C LEU A 338 7.29 -15.76 5.09
N LEU A 339 8.31 -16.24 4.36
CA LEU A 339 9.04 -17.45 4.70
C LEU A 339 9.71 -17.34 6.09
N ASN A 340 10.12 -16.14 6.48
CA ASN A 340 10.79 -15.90 7.77
C ASN A 340 9.89 -16.16 8.99
N SER A 341 8.58 -16.23 8.80
CA SER A 341 7.65 -16.69 9.86
C SER A 341 7.87 -18.15 10.23
N ALA A 342 8.36 -18.97 9.30
CA ALA A 342 8.69 -20.38 9.51
C ALA A 342 10.20 -20.63 9.69
N ILE A 343 11.05 -19.80 9.04
CA ILE A 343 12.52 -19.91 9.06
C ILE A 343 13.10 -18.54 9.41
N SER A 344 13.12 -18.20 10.68
CA SER A 344 13.47 -16.86 11.20
C SER A 344 14.87 -16.38 10.83
N ILE A 345 15.83 -17.30 10.67
CA ILE A 345 17.22 -17.00 10.32
C ILE A 345 17.46 -16.82 8.81
N HIS A 346 16.43 -17.04 7.97
CA HIS A 346 16.59 -16.92 6.52
C HIS A 346 16.87 -15.45 6.14
N PRO A 347 17.85 -15.15 5.26
CA PRO A 347 18.18 -13.76 4.90
C PRO A 347 17.04 -12.99 4.24
N GLY A 348 16.06 -13.70 3.66
CA GLY A 348 15.01 -13.10 2.84
C GLY A 348 15.45 -12.87 1.40
N VAL A 349 14.95 -11.79 0.79
CA VAL A 349 15.24 -11.43 -0.61
C VAL A 349 16.05 -10.14 -0.69
N GLY A 350 17.04 -10.10 -1.58
CA GLY A 350 17.86 -8.92 -1.84
C GLY A 350 17.17 -7.99 -2.82
N LEU A 351 16.91 -6.75 -2.43
CA LEU A 351 16.28 -5.72 -3.26
C LEU A 351 17.31 -4.71 -3.74
N THR A 352 17.22 -4.29 -5.00
CA THR A 352 18.06 -3.23 -5.58
C THR A 352 17.29 -2.47 -6.65
N ALA A 353 17.50 -1.15 -6.75
CA ALA A 353 17.02 -0.36 -7.88
C ALA A 353 18.08 0.62 -8.39
N ALA A 354 18.05 0.88 -9.69
CA ALA A 354 18.81 1.94 -10.33
C ALA A 354 17.86 3.02 -10.85
N PHE A 355 18.25 4.27 -10.63
CA PHE A 355 17.41 5.44 -10.88
C PHE A 355 17.90 6.23 -12.07
N GLY A 356 16.95 6.70 -12.90
CA GLY A 356 17.11 7.82 -13.81
C GLY A 356 16.12 8.91 -13.41
N MET A 357 16.35 10.14 -13.83
CA MET A 357 15.44 11.24 -13.52
C MET A 357 14.20 11.20 -14.43
N PRO A 358 12.98 11.24 -13.93
CA PRO A 358 12.54 11.20 -12.53
C PRO A 358 12.11 9.80 -12.05
N PHE A 359 12.31 8.73 -12.81
CA PHE A 359 11.76 7.40 -12.56
C PHE A 359 12.84 6.34 -12.33
N VAL A 360 12.41 5.16 -11.91
CA VAL A 360 13.23 3.96 -11.77
C VAL A 360 13.57 3.41 -13.15
N ASN A 361 14.85 3.22 -13.44
CA ASN A 361 15.31 2.61 -14.70
C ASN A 361 15.24 1.09 -14.65
N SER A 362 15.64 0.50 -13.54
CA SER A 362 15.59 -0.93 -13.31
C SER A 362 15.45 -1.24 -11.83
N ALA A 363 14.85 -2.37 -11.53
CA ALA A 363 14.80 -2.92 -10.18
C ALA A 363 14.99 -4.44 -10.24
N THR A 364 15.64 -5.00 -9.23
CA THR A 364 15.92 -6.43 -9.17
C THR A 364 15.57 -7.00 -7.79
N VAL A 365 15.23 -8.29 -7.80
CA VAL A 365 14.95 -9.08 -6.59
C VAL A 365 15.84 -10.33 -6.63
N LYS A 366 16.71 -10.50 -5.64
CA LYS A 366 17.65 -11.62 -5.55
C LYS A 366 17.17 -12.63 -4.53
N GLY A 367 16.79 -13.82 -4.99
CA GLY A 367 16.65 -14.99 -4.12
C GLY A 367 18.01 -15.56 -3.73
N VAL A 368 18.12 -16.14 -2.54
CA VAL A 368 19.37 -16.70 -2.02
C VAL A 368 19.88 -17.84 -2.94
N GLY A 369 18.98 -18.69 -3.39
CA GLY A 369 19.32 -19.83 -4.28
C GLY A 369 19.44 -19.48 -5.75
N ASN A 370 19.14 -18.25 -6.17
CA ASN A 370 19.29 -17.85 -7.56
C ASN A 370 20.74 -17.47 -7.86
N SER A 371 21.31 -17.88 -8.99
CA SER A 371 22.63 -17.45 -9.45
C SER A 371 22.62 -15.95 -9.84
N THR A 372 21.57 -15.49 -10.50
CA THR A 372 21.35 -14.10 -10.90
C THR A 372 20.12 -13.52 -10.20
N ALA A 373 20.03 -12.19 -10.08
CA ALA A 373 18.82 -11.54 -9.59
C ALA A 373 17.72 -11.59 -10.65
N ALA A 374 16.47 -11.75 -10.22
CA ALA A 374 15.30 -11.55 -11.06
C ALA A 374 15.13 -10.07 -11.37
N ASN A 375 14.81 -9.72 -12.61
CA ASN A 375 14.44 -8.36 -12.96
C ASN A 375 12.96 -8.13 -12.67
N VAL A 376 12.66 -7.00 -12.02
CA VAL A 376 11.29 -6.45 -12.02
C VAL A 376 11.00 -5.95 -13.42
N ILE A 377 9.89 -6.38 -13.99
CA ILE A 377 9.45 -5.94 -15.31
C ILE A 377 8.86 -4.54 -15.17
N ILE A 378 9.70 -3.52 -15.33
CA ILE A 378 9.30 -2.12 -15.19
C ILE A 378 8.26 -1.78 -16.28
N ASN A 379 7.25 -1.01 -15.90
CA ASN A 379 6.24 -0.53 -16.84
C ASN A 379 6.87 0.26 -17.99
N SER A 380 6.39 0.03 -19.20
CA SER A 380 6.80 0.83 -20.39
C SER A 380 6.42 2.31 -20.23
N SER A 381 5.31 2.59 -19.56
CA SER A 381 4.97 3.90 -19.01
C SER A 381 5.01 3.80 -17.48
N PRO A 382 5.87 4.56 -16.79
CA PRO A 382 6.03 4.43 -15.33
C PRO A 382 4.75 4.62 -14.53
N LEU A 383 3.79 5.37 -15.07
CA LEU A 383 2.51 5.66 -14.43
C LEU A 383 1.35 4.80 -14.95
N THR A 384 1.65 3.65 -15.59
CA THR A 384 0.62 2.71 -16.05
C THR A 384 -0.21 2.21 -14.87
N PRO A 385 -1.53 2.47 -14.86
CA PRO A 385 -2.39 2.07 -13.74
C PRO A 385 -2.66 0.56 -13.72
N GLU A 386 -3.09 0.04 -12.56
CA GLU A 386 -3.67 -1.29 -12.44
C GLU A 386 -4.93 -1.40 -13.33
N PRO A 387 -5.23 -2.52 -14.00
CA PRO A 387 -4.51 -3.81 -14.03
C PRO A 387 -3.48 -3.95 -15.15
N PHE A 388 -3.14 -2.89 -15.86
CA PHE A 388 -2.39 -2.96 -17.12
C PHE A 388 -0.88 -2.95 -16.93
N GLY A 389 -0.40 -2.57 -15.74
CA GLY A 389 1.01 -2.48 -15.44
C GLY A 389 1.64 -3.79 -14.99
N THR A 390 2.97 -3.78 -14.91
CA THR A 390 3.82 -4.90 -14.51
C THR A 390 4.62 -4.61 -13.23
N SER A 391 4.85 -3.33 -12.91
CA SER A 391 5.52 -2.89 -11.69
C SER A 391 4.69 -1.86 -10.94
N ASP A 392 4.93 -1.74 -9.64
CA ASP A 392 4.29 -0.75 -8.76
C ASP A 392 2.76 -0.74 -8.80
N GLN A 393 2.15 -1.90 -9.08
CA GLN A 393 0.71 -2.01 -9.15
C GLN A 393 0.12 -2.06 -7.76
N HIS A 394 -0.67 -1.03 -7.42
CA HIS A 394 -1.16 -0.78 -6.08
C HIS A 394 -2.55 -1.37 -5.85
N TYR A 395 -2.71 -2.14 -4.77
CA TYR A 395 -3.94 -2.84 -4.37
C TYR A 395 -4.38 -2.42 -2.96
N LEU A 396 -5.61 -2.74 -2.58
CA LEU A 396 -6.15 -2.45 -1.24
C LEU A 396 -5.23 -2.94 -0.12
N ASN A 397 -4.61 -4.08 -0.30
CA ASN A 397 -3.79 -4.76 0.70
C ASN A 397 -2.32 -4.96 0.29
N GLY A 398 -1.84 -4.29 -0.76
CA GLY A 398 -0.43 -4.46 -1.15
C GLY A 398 -0.02 -3.82 -2.46
N VAL A 399 1.16 -4.21 -2.90
CA VAL A 399 1.76 -3.86 -4.19
C VAL A 399 2.17 -5.14 -4.90
N LEU A 400 2.06 -5.18 -6.23
CA LEU A 400 2.51 -6.30 -7.05
C LEU A 400 3.54 -5.82 -8.08
N HIS A 401 4.62 -6.60 -8.20
CA HIS A 401 5.63 -6.46 -9.25
C HIS A 401 5.77 -7.79 -9.98
N LYS A 402 5.63 -7.80 -11.30
CA LYS A 402 6.01 -8.98 -12.10
C LYS A 402 7.52 -9.10 -12.19
N ILE A 403 8.03 -10.31 -12.07
CA ILE A 403 9.44 -10.64 -12.18
C ILE A 403 9.70 -11.73 -13.22
N ASP A 404 10.87 -11.71 -13.84
CA ASP A 404 11.24 -12.60 -14.93
C ASP A 404 11.82 -13.96 -14.50
N GLN A 405 12.07 -14.15 -13.19
CA GLN A 405 12.53 -15.41 -12.61
C GLN A 405 11.76 -15.76 -11.35
N VAL A 406 11.66 -17.06 -11.05
CA VAL A 406 11.19 -17.55 -9.75
C VAL A 406 12.30 -17.40 -8.72
N LEU A 407 11.97 -16.84 -7.56
CA LEU A 407 12.91 -16.69 -6.45
C LEU A 407 13.07 -18.02 -5.72
N LEU A 408 14.30 -18.44 -5.53
CA LEU A 408 14.65 -19.66 -4.84
C LEU A 408 15.20 -19.32 -3.45
N PRO A 409 14.62 -19.93 -2.37
CA PRO A 409 15.07 -19.66 -1.00
C PRO A 409 16.43 -20.28 -0.68
N GLN A 410 16.86 -21.29 -1.45
CA GLN A 410 18.13 -22.02 -1.28
C GLN A 410 18.57 -22.62 -2.60
#